data_dbd8e97f009c436f41b36458e2f423b3
#
_entry.id   dbd8e97f009c436f41b36458e2f423b3
#
_cell.length_a   1.000
_cell.length_b   1.000
_cell.length_c   1.000
_cell.angle_alpha   90.00
_cell.angle_beta   90.00
_cell.angle_gamma   90.00
#
_symmetry.space_group_name_H-M   'P 1'
#
loop_
_entity.id
_entity.type
_entity.pdbx_description
1 polymer ?
#
loop_
_entity_poly.entity_id
_entity_poly.type
_entity_poly.pdbx_seq_one_letter_code
_entity_poly.pdbx_strand_id
1 'polypeptide(L)'
;MPIQEALESLRSGKPVLVFDSKDREGETDIVFASQFITPNAIRLMRKDGGGLICVTMPSKVADILGLDYLIKIYERSRMPFVKRLYPNDIPYGEQSSFSITINHRKTFTGIPDADRALTISKFAEIVEHALSSNSEYKKAQVVSEFGRNFRTPGHVFTLIASKGLISRRKGHTELTTYLAYLAGLIPSTTIVEMLGDDGKSLSKSKAIEYAKKRGFVFLEGKDIIKKFLSEPLPNI
;
A
#
# COMPACT_ATOMS: atom_id res chain seq x y z
N MET A 1 22.03 -10.06 2.79
CA MET A 1 20.83 -10.89 2.50
C MET A 1 19.79 -9.97 1.85
N PRO A 2 19.02 -10.41 0.85
CA PRO A 2 18.13 -9.52 0.06
C PRO A 2 17.18 -8.65 0.90
N ILE A 3 16.68 -9.15 2.03
CA ILE A 3 15.81 -8.34 2.91
C ILE A 3 16.56 -7.15 3.51
N GLN A 4 17.79 -7.33 3.99
CA GLN A 4 18.55 -6.21 4.56
C GLN A 4 18.83 -5.12 3.52
N GLU A 5 19.21 -5.52 2.32
CA GLU A 5 19.40 -4.59 1.19
C GLU A 5 18.10 -3.87 0.81
N ALA A 6 16.96 -4.57 0.88
CA ALA A 6 15.65 -3.96 0.64
C ALA A 6 15.28 -2.92 1.72
N LEU A 7 15.56 -3.21 3.00
CA LEU A 7 15.32 -2.25 4.09
C LEU A 7 16.18 -0.99 3.92
N GLU A 8 17.44 -1.14 3.51
CA GLU A 8 18.36 -0.03 3.21
C GLU A 8 17.88 0.79 1.99
N SER A 9 17.40 0.10 0.92
CA SER A 9 16.76 0.76 -0.23
C SER A 9 15.58 1.62 0.20
N LEU A 10 14.64 1.06 0.96
CA LEU A 10 13.47 1.81 1.44
C LEU A 10 13.85 2.99 2.32
N ARG A 11 14.81 2.83 3.24
CA ARG A 11 15.33 3.93 4.08
C ARG A 11 15.97 5.06 3.28
N SER A 12 16.56 4.74 2.14
CA SER A 12 17.17 5.73 1.23
C SER A 12 16.20 6.29 0.19
N GLY A 13 14.90 6.01 0.31
CA GLY A 13 13.87 6.47 -0.62
C GLY A 13 13.92 5.80 -2.00
N LYS A 14 14.64 4.68 -2.14
CA LYS A 14 14.71 3.89 -3.36
C LYS A 14 13.63 2.81 -3.38
N PRO A 15 13.15 2.39 -4.56
CA PRO A 15 12.16 1.34 -4.65
C PRO A 15 12.75 -0.04 -4.39
N VAL A 16 11.88 -0.96 -4.00
CA VAL A 16 12.10 -2.39 -4.03
C VAL A 16 11.02 -3.05 -4.87
N LEU A 17 11.32 -4.21 -5.46
CA LEU A 17 10.34 -5.02 -6.16
C LEU A 17 9.95 -6.20 -5.29
N VAL A 18 8.65 -6.41 -5.14
CA VAL A 18 8.10 -7.49 -4.30
C VAL A 18 7.18 -8.36 -5.15
N PHE A 19 7.55 -9.63 -5.31
CA PHE A 19 6.71 -10.66 -5.92
C PHE A 19 5.95 -11.40 -4.81
N ASP A 20 4.63 -11.49 -4.88
CA ASP A 20 3.84 -12.15 -3.83
C ASP A 20 4.01 -13.67 -3.81
N SER A 21 3.25 -14.41 -4.58
CA SER A 21 3.43 -15.85 -4.81
C SER A 21 2.67 -16.30 -6.06
N LYS A 22 3.08 -17.43 -6.64
CA LYS A 22 2.40 -18.02 -7.81
C LYS A 22 0.97 -18.49 -7.49
N ASP A 23 0.73 -18.85 -6.24
CA ASP A 23 -0.54 -19.41 -5.78
C ASP A 23 -1.53 -18.31 -5.36
N ARG A 24 -1.16 -17.04 -5.54
CA ARG A 24 -1.97 -15.87 -5.23
C ARG A 24 -2.20 -15.03 -6.49
N GLU A 25 -1.72 -13.79 -6.53
CA GLU A 25 -1.83 -12.94 -7.73
C GLU A 25 -0.77 -13.30 -8.77
N GLY A 26 0.40 -13.76 -8.31
CA GLY A 26 1.54 -14.06 -9.19
C GLY A 26 2.15 -12.82 -9.79
N GLU A 27 2.04 -11.69 -9.11
CA GLU A 27 2.41 -10.36 -9.58
C GLU A 27 3.63 -9.81 -8.84
N THR A 28 4.28 -8.85 -9.47
CA THR A 28 5.38 -8.08 -8.87
C THR A 28 4.98 -6.63 -8.77
N ASP A 29 5.09 -6.05 -7.58
CA ASP A 29 4.86 -4.63 -7.35
C ASP A 29 6.17 -3.86 -7.24
N ILE A 30 6.18 -2.63 -7.79
CA ILE A 30 7.17 -1.60 -7.45
C ILE A 30 6.70 -0.93 -6.15
N VAL A 31 7.56 -0.91 -5.14
CA VAL A 31 7.24 -0.49 -3.77
C VAL A 31 8.15 0.64 -3.33
N PHE A 32 7.57 1.74 -2.86
CA PHE A 32 8.28 2.85 -2.20
C PHE A 32 7.77 3.04 -0.77
N ALA A 33 8.62 3.51 0.13
CA ALA A 33 8.15 4.07 1.40
C ALA A 33 7.39 5.39 1.11
N SER A 34 6.14 5.49 1.54
CA SER A 34 5.25 6.60 1.16
C SER A 34 5.74 7.96 1.64
N GLN A 35 6.46 8.02 2.76
CA GLN A 35 7.07 9.25 3.27
C GLN A 35 8.13 9.86 2.36
N PHE A 36 8.74 9.06 1.46
CA PHE A 36 9.76 9.49 0.52
C PHE A 36 9.26 9.59 -0.92
N ILE A 37 7.94 9.47 -1.12
CA ILE A 37 7.38 9.51 -2.47
C ILE A 37 7.57 10.90 -3.11
N THR A 38 8.00 10.92 -4.36
CA THR A 38 8.24 12.12 -5.16
C THR A 38 7.49 12.06 -6.49
N PRO A 39 7.33 13.17 -7.20
CA PRO A 39 6.76 13.15 -8.56
C PRO A 39 7.53 12.22 -9.52
N ASN A 40 8.86 12.13 -9.37
CA ASN A 40 9.68 11.22 -10.18
C ASN A 40 9.41 9.74 -9.84
N ALA A 41 9.19 9.41 -8.56
CA ALA A 41 8.77 8.08 -8.14
C ALA A 41 7.40 7.72 -8.75
N ILE A 42 6.42 8.61 -8.68
CA ILE A 42 5.10 8.39 -9.32
C ILE A 42 5.24 8.21 -10.84
N ARG A 43 6.11 9.01 -11.49
CA ARG A 43 6.39 8.85 -12.92
C ARG A 43 7.00 7.49 -13.24
N LEU A 44 7.94 6.99 -12.41
CA LEU A 44 8.50 5.65 -12.56
C LEU A 44 7.39 4.60 -12.41
N MET A 45 6.59 4.68 -11.35
CA MET A 45 5.52 3.73 -11.06
C MET A 45 4.51 3.63 -12.22
N ARG A 46 4.02 4.76 -12.76
CA ARG A 46 3.04 4.74 -13.86
C ARG A 46 3.61 4.33 -15.22
N LYS A 47 4.95 4.46 -15.42
CA LYS A 47 5.61 4.09 -16.69
C LYS A 47 6.14 2.66 -16.69
N ASP A 48 6.77 2.28 -15.59
CA ASP A 48 7.48 1.01 -15.51
C ASP A 48 6.66 -0.06 -14.75
N GLY A 49 5.70 0.36 -13.89
CA GLY A 49 4.69 -0.50 -13.27
C GLY A 49 3.48 -0.63 -14.21
N GLY A 50 2.71 0.42 -14.32
CA GLY A 50 1.55 0.51 -15.20
C GLY A 50 0.23 0.11 -14.56
N GLY A 51 0.25 -0.52 -13.39
CA GLY A 51 -0.93 -0.89 -12.62
C GLY A 51 -1.54 0.27 -11.83
N LEU A 52 -2.24 -0.06 -10.77
CA LEU A 52 -2.96 0.90 -9.93
C LEU A 52 -2.06 1.41 -8.80
N ILE A 53 -1.79 2.73 -8.77
CA ILE A 53 -1.00 3.31 -7.68
C ILE A 53 -1.84 3.39 -6.42
N CYS A 54 -1.44 2.60 -5.41
CA CYS A 54 -2.10 2.47 -4.12
C CYS A 54 -1.17 2.89 -2.98
N VAL A 55 -1.75 3.30 -1.84
CA VAL A 55 -1.04 3.60 -0.60
C VAL A 55 -1.57 2.75 0.54
N THR A 56 -0.68 2.09 1.29
CA THR A 56 -1.06 1.21 2.40
C THR A 56 -1.16 1.97 3.72
N MET A 57 -1.99 1.46 4.63
CA MET A 57 -2.04 1.86 6.03
C MET A 57 -2.28 0.64 6.94
N PRO A 58 -1.76 0.64 8.17
CA PRO A 58 -2.12 -0.35 9.19
C PRO A 58 -3.60 -0.29 9.57
N SER A 59 -4.21 -1.42 9.94
CA SER A 59 -5.61 -1.46 10.43
C SER A 59 -5.85 -0.50 11.59
N LYS A 60 -4.90 -0.37 12.52
CA LYS A 60 -4.99 0.57 13.64
C LYS A 60 -5.19 2.03 13.18
N VAL A 61 -4.56 2.43 12.07
CA VAL A 61 -4.75 3.77 11.50
C VAL A 61 -6.16 3.89 10.92
N ALA A 62 -6.62 2.87 10.19
CA ALA A 62 -7.98 2.85 9.67
C ALA A 62 -9.02 2.97 10.80
N ASP A 63 -8.84 2.24 11.91
CA ASP A 63 -9.70 2.32 13.09
C ASP A 63 -9.73 3.75 13.67
N ILE A 64 -8.58 4.41 13.80
CA ILE A 64 -8.48 5.78 14.33
C ILE A 64 -9.17 6.77 13.39
N LEU A 65 -9.00 6.64 12.08
CA LEU A 65 -9.60 7.52 11.08
C LEU A 65 -11.09 7.24 10.84
N GLY A 66 -11.64 6.15 11.40
CA GLY A 66 -13.00 5.70 11.13
C GLY A 66 -13.20 5.16 9.72
N LEU A 67 -12.12 4.66 9.09
CA LEU A 67 -12.15 4.03 7.77
C LEU A 67 -12.39 2.52 7.89
N ASP A 68 -12.99 1.96 6.84
CA ASP A 68 -13.24 0.51 6.74
C ASP A 68 -12.90 0.03 5.32
N TYR A 69 -12.85 -1.27 5.13
CA TYR A 69 -12.76 -1.87 3.80
C TYR A 69 -13.94 -1.41 2.93
N LEU A 70 -13.66 -1.11 1.68
CA LEU A 70 -14.66 -0.58 0.75
C LEU A 70 -15.88 -1.49 0.64
N ILE A 71 -15.67 -2.82 0.67
CA ILE A 71 -16.76 -3.78 0.67
C ILE A 71 -17.67 -3.62 1.89
N LYS A 72 -17.11 -3.33 3.06
CA LYS A 72 -17.89 -3.08 4.29
C LYS A 72 -18.67 -1.77 4.22
N ILE A 73 -18.08 -0.75 3.59
CA ILE A 73 -18.78 0.52 3.31
C ILE A 73 -19.96 0.28 2.38
N TYR A 74 -19.78 -0.52 1.33
CA TYR A 74 -20.87 -0.90 0.42
C TYR A 74 -21.95 -1.74 1.08
N GLU A 75 -21.60 -2.69 1.94
CA GLU A 75 -22.58 -3.48 2.69
C GLU A 75 -23.51 -2.61 3.55
N ARG A 76 -22.97 -1.53 4.11
CA ARG A 76 -23.75 -0.56 4.91
C ARG A 76 -24.51 0.44 4.05
N SER A 77 -24.23 0.50 2.74
CA SER A 77 -24.99 1.35 1.83
C SER A 77 -26.42 0.82 1.66
N ARG A 78 -27.37 1.75 1.44
CA ARG A 78 -28.77 1.38 1.20
C ARG A 78 -29.04 1.00 -0.28
N MET A 79 -27.99 0.69 -1.05
CA MET A 79 -28.11 0.33 -2.48
C MET A 79 -28.25 -1.19 -2.65
N PRO A 80 -29.44 -1.73 -2.88
CA PRO A 80 -29.69 -3.19 -2.89
C PRO A 80 -28.87 -3.95 -3.95
N PHE A 81 -28.57 -3.31 -5.09
CA PHE A 81 -27.83 -3.95 -6.18
C PHE A 81 -26.35 -4.19 -5.83
N VAL A 82 -25.76 -3.42 -4.91
CA VAL A 82 -24.34 -3.56 -4.50
C VAL A 82 -24.09 -4.95 -3.92
N LYS A 83 -25.08 -5.55 -3.24
CA LYS A 83 -24.98 -6.92 -2.75
C LYS A 83 -24.77 -7.97 -3.85
N ARG A 84 -25.20 -7.66 -5.09
CA ARG A 84 -25.00 -8.54 -6.25
C ARG A 84 -23.57 -8.44 -6.83
N LEU A 85 -22.83 -7.42 -6.43
CA LEU A 85 -21.43 -7.18 -6.83
C LEU A 85 -20.44 -7.64 -5.76
N TYR A 86 -20.91 -8.41 -4.77
CA TYR A 86 -20.05 -8.90 -3.69
C TYR A 86 -18.96 -9.83 -4.26
N PRO A 87 -17.67 -9.56 -4.01
CA PRO A 87 -16.57 -10.32 -4.60
C PRO A 87 -16.38 -11.63 -3.84
N ASN A 88 -17.19 -12.62 -4.14
CA ASN A 88 -17.16 -13.97 -3.57
C ASN A 88 -16.48 -15.02 -4.47
N ASP A 89 -15.92 -14.57 -5.57
CA ASP A 89 -15.33 -15.38 -6.65
C ASP A 89 -13.84 -15.08 -6.89
N ILE A 90 -13.18 -14.40 -5.94
CA ILE A 90 -11.74 -14.12 -6.04
C ILE A 90 -10.98 -15.45 -5.99
N PRO A 91 -10.16 -15.77 -7.03
CA PRO A 91 -9.58 -17.11 -7.19
C PRO A 91 -8.72 -17.60 -6.03
N TYR A 92 -8.09 -16.72 -5.26
CA TYR A 92 -7.27 -17.03 -4.10
C TYR A 92 -7.99 -16.88 -2.75
N GLY A 93 -9.33 -16.68 -2.79
CA GLY A 93 -10.19 -16.74 -1.60
C GLY A 93 -10.00 -15.63 -0.56
N GLU A 94 -9.26 -14.57 -0.86
CA GLU A 94 -9.02 -13.44 0.05
C GLU A 94 -9.94 -12.26 -0.28
N GLN A 95 -10.22 -11.42 0.70
CA GLN A 95 -10.94 -10.17 0.49
C GLN A 95 -9.98 -9.07 0.01
N SER A 96 -10.51 -8.13 -0.79
CA SER A 96 -9.79 -6.93 -1.21
C SER A 96 -9.41 -6.05 -0.01
N SER A 97 -8.20 -5.49 -0.06
CA SER A 97 -7.71 -4.51 0.93
C SER A 97 -8.19 -3.08 0.67
N PHE A 98 -8.90 -2.83 -0.42
CA PHE A 98 -9.36 -1.49 -0.78
C PHE A 98 -10.20 -0.83 0.32
N SER A 99 -9.90 0.45 0.54
CA SER A 99 -10.75 1.40 1.25
C SER A 99 -11.13 2.54 0.30
N ILE A 100 -11.36 3.73 0.81
CA ILE A 100 -11.73 4.90 -0.01
C ILE A 100 -10.58 5.38 -0.89
N THR A 101 -10.91 6.13 -1.94
CA THR A 101 -9.92 6.86 -2.74
C THR A 101 -9.83 8.31 -2.29
N ILE A 102 -8.63 8.88 -2.30
CA ILE A 102 -8.39 10.22 -1.76
C ILE A 102 -7.59 11.10 -2.71
N ASN A 103 -7.78 12.42 -2.55
CA ASN A 103 -6.88 13.46 -3.03
C ASN A 103 -6.60 14.45 -1.90
N HIS A 104 -5.38 14.96 -1.82
CA HIS A 104 -5.11 16.11 -0.96
C HIS A 104 -5.82 17.35 -1.50
N ARG A 105 -6.40 18.19 -0.60
CA ARG A 105 -7.22 19.35 -1.03
C ARG A 105 -6.44 20.43 -1.76
N LYS A 106 -5.11 20.48 -1.62
CA LYS A 106 -4.23 21.41 -2.36
C LYS A 106 -3.91 20.94 -3.79
N THR A 107 -4.39 19.76 -4.20
CA THR A 107 -4.24 19.29 -5.59
C THR A 107 -5.27 19.95 -6.49
N PHE A 108 -4.93 20.18 -7.76
CA PHE A 108 -5.87 20.70 -8.75
C PHE A 108 -6.85 19.60 -9.18
N THR A 109 -6.38 18.63 -9.99
CA THR A 109 -7.20 17.46 -10.36
C THR A 109 -6.93 16.24 -9.48
N GLY A 110 -5.72 16.07 -8.98
CA GLY A 110 -5.28 14.93 -8.17
C GLY A 110 -4.60 13.81 -8.97
N ILE A 111 -4.61 13.86 -10.32
CA ILE A 111 -4.04 12.80 -11.17
C ILE A 111 -2.60 13.04 -11.61
N PRO A 112 -2.09 14.27 -11.84
CA PRO A 112 -0.70 14.50 -12.19
C PRO A 112 0.27 13.92 -11.16
N ASP A 113 1.49 13.62 -11.59
CA ASP A 113 2.52 13.01 -10.74
C ASP A 113 2.78 13.82 -9.47
N ALA A 114 2.84 15.15 -9.58
CA ALA A 114 3.00 16.06 -8.44
C ALA A 114 1.82 15.98 -7.47
N ASP A 115 0.58 15.92 -7.99
CA ASP A 115 -0.63 15.85 -7.18
C ASP A 115 -0.73 14.53 -6.41
N ARG A 116 -0.43 13.40 -7.08
CA ARG A 116 -0.42 12.09 -6.42
C ARG A 116 0.71 12.00 -5.40
N ALA A 117 1.89 12.50 -5.70
CA ALA A 117 3.01 12.54 -4.76
C ALA A 117 2.66 13.36 -3.52
N LEU A 118 2.05 14.55 -3.68
CA LEU A 118 1.56 15.37 -2.56
C LEU A 118 0.51 14.62 -1.74
N THR A 119 -0.46 13.98 -2.39
CA THR A 119 -1.52 13.22 -1.71
C THR A 119 -0.92 12.09 -0.87
N ILE A 120 0.00 11.32 -1.43
CA ILE A 120 0.60 10.15 -0.78
C ILE A 120 1.53 10.58 0.36
N SER A 121 2.42 11.55 0.14
CA SER A 121 3.35 12.00 1.19
C SER A 121 2.59 12.60 2.39
N LYS A 122 1.54 13.39 2.13
CA LYS A 122 0.70 13.94 3.20
C LYS A 122 -0.17 12.88 3.88
N PHE A 123 -0.54 11.81 3.18
CA PHE A 123 -1.21 10.69 3.81
C PHE A 123 -0.27 9.89 4.73
N ALA A 124 1.00 9.74 4.36
CA ALA A 124 2.00 9.13 5.23
C ALA A 124 2.18 9.92 6.56
N GLU A 125 2.15 11.26 6.51
CA GLU A 125 2.15 12.10 7.74
C GLU A 125 0.92 11.81 8.61
N ILE A 126 -0.27 11.65 8.03
CA ILE A 126 -1.48 11.25 8.78
C ILE A 126 -1.30 9.87 9.45
N VAL A 127 -0.70 8.91 8.74
CA VAL A 127 -0.40 7.58 9.31
C VAL A 127 0.53 7.71 10.52
N GLU A 128 1.59 8.52 10.43
CA GLU A 128 2.51 8.78 11.54
C GLU A 128 1.82 9.43 12.73
N HIS A 129 1.04 10.49 12.49
CA HIS A 129 0.28 11.19 13.53
C HIS A 129 -0.72 10.26 14.22
N ALA A 130 -1.42 9.42 13.45
CA ALA A 130 -2.35 8.44 14.01
C ALA A 130 -1.66 7.43 14.93
N LEU A 131 -0.53 6.88 14.51
CA LEU A 131 0.22 5.90 15.31
C LEU A 131 0.86 6.52 16.56
N SER A 132 1.23 7.79 16.49
CA SER A 132 1.78 8.54 17.63
C SER A 132 0.71 9.03 18.60
N SER A 133 -0.57 8.87 18.27
CA SER A 133 -1.70 9.35 19.10
C SER A 133 -1.94 8.44 20.29
N ASN A 134 -1.64 8.94 21.49
CA ASN A 134 -1.73 8.21 22.77
C ASN A 134 -2.95 8.61 23.63
N SER A 135 -3.85 9.46 23.14
CA SER A 135 -5.07 9.87 23.81
C SER A 135 -6.22 10.08 22.82
N GLU A 136 -7.47 9.97 23.29
CA GLU A 136 -8.65 10.18 22.44
C GLU A 136 -8.69 11.61 21.87
N TYR A 137 -8.21 12.60 22.61
CA TYR A 137 -8.09 13.97 22.14
C TYR A 137 -7.15 14.08 20.91
N LYS A 138 -5.95 13.45 20.97
CA LYS A 138 -5.01 13.43 19.86
C LYS A 138 -5.56 12.67 18.64
N LYS A 139 -6.25 11.55 18.86
CA LYS A 139 -6.93 10.83 17.77
C LYS A 139 -7.97 11.71 17.09
N ALA A 140 -8.80 12.42 17.87
CA ALA A 140 -9.78 13.35 17.30
C ALA A 140 -9.12 14.49 16.50
N GLN A 141 -7.95 14.97 16.93
CA GLN A 141 -7.18 15.96 16.16
C GLN A 141 -6.72 15.40 14.81
N VAL A 142 -6.20 14.16 14.77
CA VAL A 142 -5.77 13.51 13.51
C VAL A 142 -6.96 13.29 12.57
N VAL A 143 -8.11 12.85 13.08
CA VAL A 143 -9.34 12.73 12.27
C VAL A 143 -9.74 14.07 11.68
N SER A 144 -9.70 15.15 12.48
CA SER A 144 -9.99 16.50 12.03
C SER A 144 -8.97 16.99 10.99
N GLU A 145 -7.68 16.68 11.17
CA GLU A 145 -6.62 17.00 10.22
C GLU A 145 -6.83 16.26 8.89
N PHE A 146 -7.14 14.97 8.94
CA PHE A 146 -7.45 14.19 7.74
C PHE A 146 -8.63 14.78 6.98
N GLY A 147 -9.73 15.11 7.64
CA GLY A 147 -10.92 15.72 7.01
C GLY A 147 -10.66 17.11 6.41
N ARG A 148 -9.78 17.91 7.07
CA ARG A 148 -9.40 19.23 6.52
C ARG A 148 -8.47 19.13 5.31
N ASN A 149 -7.59 18.15 5.26
CA ASN A 149 -6.54 18.07 4.26
C ASN A 149 -6.91 17.18 3.07
N PHE A 150 -7.87 16.27 3.20
CA PHE A 150 -8.21 15.33 2.14
C PHE A 150 -9.67 15.45 1.70
N ARG A 151 -9.94 14.98 0.50
CA ARG A 151 -11.27 14.80 -0.09
C ARG A 151 -11.39 13.41 -0.71
N THR A 152 -12.59 12.87 -0.70
CA THR A 152 -12.98 11.61 -1.34
C THR A 152 -14.23 11.85 -2.21
N PRO A 153 -14.39 11.18 -3.35
CA PRO A 153 -13.43 10.30 -3.99
C PRO A 153 -12.20 11.04 -4.54
N GLY A 154 -11.12 10.31 -4.77
CA GLY A 154 -9.86 10.83 -5.32
C GLY A 154 -9.17 9.86 -6.28
N HIS A 155 -7.90 10.09 -6.57
CA HIS A 155 -7.11 9.32 -7.55
C HIS A 155 -6.01 8.46 -6.91
N VAL A 156 -5.87 8.49 -5.59
CA VAL A 156 -4.98 7.60 -4.83
C VAL A 156 -5.85 6.62 -4.07
N PHE A 157 -5.67 5.34 -4.33
CA PHE A 157 -6.37 4.25 -3.66
C PHE A 157 -5.70 3.94 -2.33
N THR A 158 -6.48 3.87 -1.25
CA THR A 158 -5.98 3.47 0.05
C THR A 158 -6.24 1.99 0.31
N LEU A 159 -5.26 1.31 0.89
CA LEU A 159 -5.33 -0.11 1.23
C LEU A 159 -5.14 -0.29 2.73
N ILE A 160 -6.05 -1.03 3.35
CA ILE A 160 -5.96 -1.37 4.77
C ILE A 160 -5.24 -2.70 4.92
N ALA A 161 -4.06 -2.70 5.54
CA ALA A 161 -3.38 -3.93 5.92
C ALA A 161 -4.16 -4.64 7.03
N SER A 162 -4.36 -5.94 6.88
CA SER A 162 -5.12 -6.76 7.82
C SER A 162 -4.54 -6.68 9.23
N LYS A 163 -5.41 -6.68 10.24
CA LYS A 163 -4.98 -6.81 11.64
C LYS A 163 -4.20 -8.11 11.81
N GLY A 164 -2.99 -8.02 12.36
CA GLY A 164 -2.06 -9.15 12.44
C GLY A 164 -1.22 -9.35 11.17
N LEU A 165 -1.33 -8.45 10.18
CA LEU A 165 -0.51 -8.44 8.95
C LEU A 165 -0.40 -9.82 8.28
N ILE A 166 0.81 -10.25 8.02
CA ILE A 166 1.17 -11.50 7.30
C ILE A 166 0.59 -12.76 7.96
N SER A 167 0.32 -12.75 9.27
CA SER A 167 -0.35 -13.87 9.94
C SER A 167 -1.80 -14.05 9.46
N ARG A 168 -2.42 -12.99 8.95
CA ARG A 168 -3.81 -13.00 8.53
C ARG A 168 -3.98 -13.04 7.01
N ARG A 169 -3.18 -12.24 6.28
CA ARG A 169 -3.22 -12.15 4.82
C ARG A 169 -1.79 -11.99 4.28
N LYS A 170 -1.47 -12.62 3.15
CA LYS A 170 -0.11 -12.66 2.57
C LYS A 170 -0.01 -11.84 1.27
N GLY A 171 -0.82 -10.79 1.13
CA GLY A 171 -0.83 -9.92 -0.03
C GLY A 171 0.23 -8.81 0.02
N HIS A 172 0.45 -8.13 -1.11
CA HIS A 172 1.39 -7.01 -1.21
C HIS A 172 1.16 -5.96 -0.11
N THR A 173 -0.10 -5.66 0.22
CA THR A 173 -0.48 -4.73 1.29
C THR A 173 0.19 -5.09 2.62
N GLU A 174 0.08 -6.34 3.07
CA GLU A 174 0.64 -6.80 4.33
C GLU A 174 2.16 -6.96 4.27
N LEU A 175 2.67 -7.56 3.17
CA LEU A 175 4.09 -7.79 2.97
C LEU A 175 4.87 -6.47 3.00
N THR A 176 4.39 -5.45 2.30
CA THR A 176 5.10 -4.17 2.18
C THR A 176 4.92 -3.28 3.41
N THR A 177 3.76 -3.31 4.07
CA THR A 177 3.56 -2.64 5.36
C THR A 177 4.50 -3.22 6.41
N TYR A 178 4.68 -4.55 6.46
CA TYR A 178 5.65 -5.19 7.35
C TYR A 178 7.10 -4.78 7.05
N LEU A 179 7.49 -4.69 5.78
CA LEU A 179 8.82 -4.19 5.39
C LEU A 179 9.06 -2.76 5.88
N ALA A 180 8.05 -1.89 5.81
CA ALA A 180 8.17 -0.52 6.32
C ALA A 180 8.39 -0.51 7.85
N TYR A 181 7.67 -1.35 8.61
CA TYR A 181 7.92 -1.53 10.05
C TYR A 181 9.35 -2.01 10.33
N LEU A 182 9.81 -3.05 9.64
CA LEU A 182 11.19 -3.56 9.80
C LEU A 182 12.26 -2.53 9.46
N ALA A 183 11.96 -1.65 8.50
CA ALA A 183 12.84 -0.55 8.12
C ALA A 183 12.85 0.58 9.16
N GLY A 184 11.98 0.57 10.18
CA GLY A 184 11.81 1.68 11.12
C GLY A 184 11.25 2.93 10.47
N LEU A 185 10.47 2.77 9.40
CA LEU A 185 9.83 3.83 8.64
C LEU A 185 8.35 3.95 9.04
N ILE A 186 7.69 5.03 8.61
CA ILE A 186 6.22 5.12 8.68
C ILE A 186 5.65 3.90 7.94
N PRO A 187 4.78 3.07 8.58
CA PRO A 187 4.29 1.83 8.01
C PRO A 187 3.20 2.09 6.95
N SER A 188 3.58 2.87 5.96
CA SER A 188 2.82 3.21 4.77
C SER A 188 3.73 3.06 3.56
N THR A 189 3.32 2.24 2.61
CA THR A 189 4.03 2.02 1.36
C THR A 189 3.16 2.39 0.17
N THR A 190 3.80 2.88 -0.87
CA THR A 190 3.16 3.13 -2.17
C THR A 190 3.52 1.99 -3.08
N ILE A 191 2.54 1.32 -3.63
CA ILE A 191 2.70 0.12 -4.44
C ILE A 191 2.01 0.27 -5.79
N VAL A 192 2.52 -0.42 -6.81
CA VAL A 192 1.92 -0.51 -8.14
C VAL A 192 2.33 -1.81 -8.79
N GLU A 193 1.38 -2.51 -9.37
CA GLU A 193 1.59 -3.74 -10.12
C GLU A 193 2.43 -3.48 -11.39
N MET A 194 3.34 -4.39 -11.73
CA MET A 194 4.08 -4.36 -12.98
C MET A 194 3.32 -5.12 -14.07
N LEU A 195 2.95 -4.41 -15.12
CA LEU A 195 2.22 -4.94 -16.27
C LEU A 195 3.15 -5.18 -17.47
N GLY A 196 2.86 -6.23 -18.23
CA GLY A 196 3.53 -6.51 -19.50
C GLY A 196 2.81 -5.89 -20.69
N ASP A 197 3.55 -5.68 -21.79
CA ASP A 197 2.99 -5.15 -23.04
C ASP A 197 2.05 -6.15 -23.76
N ASP A 198 2.00 -7.38 -23.27
CA ASP A 198 1.10 -8.45 -23.74
C ASP A 198 -0.31 -8.41 -23.07
N GLY A 199 -0.57 -7.37 -22.28
CA GLY A 199 -1.83 -7.20 -21.57
C GLY A 199 -1.98 -8.08 -20.33
N LYS A 200 -0.89 -8.65 -19.81
CA LYS A 200 -0.85 -9.47 -18.60
C LYS A 200 0.07 -8.86 -17.58
N SER A 201 0.04 -9.40 -16.36
CA SER A 201 1.04 -9.08 -15.33
C SER A 201 2.45 -9.41 -15.83
N LEU A 202 3.42 -8.55 -15.52
CA LEU A 202 4.80 -8.78 -15.91
C LEU A 202 5.32 -10.08 -15.29
N SER A 203 5.85 -10.98 -16.13
CA SER A 203 6.36 -12.26 -15.62
C SER A 203 7.49 -12.03 -14.60
N LYS A 204 7.55 -12.89 -13.58
CA LYS A 204 8.58 -12.84 -12.54
C LYS A 204 10.01 -12.77 -13.12
N SER A 205 10.30 -13.50 -14.19
CA SER A 205 11.62 -13.49 -14.85
C SER A 205 11.95 -12.11 -15.43
N LYS A 206 10.99 -11.46 -16.09
CA LYS A 206 11.16 -10.10 -16.63
C LYS A 206 11.27 -9.06 -15.50
N ALA A 207 10.54 -9.23 -14.39
CA ALA A 207 10.65 -8.35 -13.24
C ALA A 207 12.03 -8.45 -12.57
N ILE A 208 12.61 -9.65 -12.47
CA ILE A 208 13.99 -9.86 -11.99
C ILE A 208 15.01 -9.22 -12.93
N GLU A 209 14.83 -9.37 -14.24
CA GLU A 209 15.71 -8.74 -15.26
C GLU A 209 15.65 -7.21 -15.14
N TYR A 210 14.45 -6.66 -15.03
CA TYR A 210 14.24 -5.22 -14.82
C TYR A 210 14.92 -4.74 -13.53
N ALA A 211 14.76 -5.47 -12.41
CA ALA A 211 15.41 -5.14 -11.15
C ALA A 211 16.93 -5.06 -11.30
N LYS A 212 17.55 -6.07 -11.94
CA LYS A 212 18.99 -6.10 -12.21
C LYS A 212 19.43 -4.91 -13.06
N LYS A 213 18.71 -4.62 -14.15
CA LYS A 213 19.02 -3.51 -15.06
C LYS A 213 18.94 -2.15 -14.39
N ARG A 214 18.04 -1.99 -13.43
CA ARG A 214 17.79 -0.72 -12.68
C ARG A 214 18.60 -0.62 -11.39
N GLY A 215 19.27 -1.69 -10.96
CA GLY A 215 19.93 -1.76 -9.66
C GLY A 215 18.95 -1.74 -8.49
N PHE A 216 17.76 -2.29 -8.67
CA PHE A 216 16.73 -2.41 -7.63
C PHE A 216 16.78 -3.78 -6.96
N VAL A 217 16.43 -3.83 -5.70
CA VAL A 217 16.34 -5.07 -4.94
C VAL A 217 15.03 -5.78 -5.30
N PHE A 218 15.11 -7.08 -5.57
CA PHE A 218 13.95 -7.94 -5.80
C PHE A 218 13.77 -8.88 -4.61
N LEU A 219 12.56 -8.93 -4.06
CA LEU A 219 12.16 -9.83 -2.97
C LEU A 219 11.05 -10.76 -3.40
N GLU A 220 11.08 -11.98 -2.87
CA GLU A 220 9.94 -12.89 -2.91
C GLU A 220 9.15 -12.82 -1.60
N GLY A 221 7.84 -12.87 -1.70
CA GLY A 221 6.94 -12.87 -0.53
C GLY A 221 7.27 -13.95 0.49
N LYS A 222 7.72 -15.13 0.01
CA LYS A 222 8.16 -16.22 0.90
C LYS A 222 9.30 -15.82 1.84
N ASP A 223 10.23 -14.96 1.40
CA ASP A 223 11.36 -14.53 2.21
C ASP A 223 10.90 -13.52 3.26
N ILE A 224 9.96 -12.63 2.89
CA ILE A 224 9.32 -11.69 3.81
C ILE A 224 8.49 -12.45 4.87
N ILE A 225 7.73 -13.47 4.45
CA ILE A 225 6.95 -14.33 5.35
C ILE A 225 7.89 -15.05 6.33
N LYS A 226 9.00 -15.63 5.83
CA LYS A 226 9.99 -16.28 6.69
C LYS A 226 10.57 -15.32 7.72
N LYS A 227 10.86 -14.09 7.32
CA LYS A 227 11.34 -13.04 8.23
C LYS A 227 10.29 -12.68 9.28
N PHE A 228 9.02 -12.56 8.90
CA PHE A 228 7.91 -12.29 9.82
C PHE A 228 7.76 -13.40 10.88
N LEU A 229 7.91 -14.68 10.49
CA LEU A 229 7.82 -15.80 11.41
C LEU A 229 8.98 -15.83 12.43
N SER A 230 10.15 -15.32 12.05
CA SER A 230 11.32 -15.24 12.95
C SER A 230 11.34 -13.94 13.78
N GLU A 231 10.74 -12.88 13.31
CA GLU A 231 10.68 -11.56 13.96
C GLU A 231 9.27 -10.98 13.85
N PRO A 232 8.29 -11.57 14.54
CA PRO A 232 6.93 -11.01 14.55
C PRO A 232 6.94 -9.67 15.27
N LEU A 233 6.14 -8.73 14.74
CA LEU A 233 6.01 -7.42 15.37
C LEU A 233 5.12 -7.53 16.63
N PRO A 234 5.56 -7.03 17.77
CA PRO A 234 4.75 -7.06 18.98
C PRO A 234 3.52 -6.14 18.82
N ASN A 235 2.34 -6.66 19.15
CA ASN A 235 1.08 -5.90 19.29
C ASN A 235 0.54 -5.18 18.04
N ILE A 236 0.59 -5.79 16.88
CA ILE A 236 -0.04 -5.29 15.65
C ILE A 236 -1.32 -6.06 15.31
#